data_c686f0888e78ae2ae7cef8bc4886ef41
#
_entry.id   c686f0888e78ae2ae7cef8bc4886ef41
#
_cell.length_a   1.000
_cell.length_b   1.000
_cell.length_c   1.000
_cell.angle_alpha   90.00
_cell.angle_beta   90.00
_cell.angle_gamma   90.00
#
_symmetry.space_group_name_H-M   'P 1'
#
loop_
_entity.id
_entity.type
_entity.pdbx_description
1 polymer ?
#
loop_
_entity_poly.entity_id
_entity_poly.type
_entity_poly.pdbx_seq_one_letter_code
_entity_poly.pdbx_strand_id
1 'polypeptide(L)'
;PTMQVPKYAQPGQPAQELEVRMELKVIADVGLVGFPNVGKSTLLSRVTNAEPKIANYHFTTLSPNLGVVDLEGCSGFVIADIPGLIEGASEGVGLGHEFLRHIERTRVMIHVVDVASTEGRDPVDDINKINKELEAYNPEIAKHPQIGRAHV
;
A
#
# COMPACT_ATOMS: atom_id res chain seq x y z
N PRO A 1 -21.02 -41.90 -40.34
CA PRO A 1 -22.26 -41.14 -40.46
C PRO A 1 -22.49 -40.36 -39.18
N THR A 2 -22.31 -39.08 -39.26
CA THR A 2 -22.57 -38.17 -38.16
C THR A 2 -24.08 -38.07 -37.98
N MET A 3 -24.61 -38.41 -36.79
CA MET A 3 -26.00 -38.13 -36.43
C MET A 3 -26.24 -36.64 -36.51
N GLN A 4 -27.04 -36.17 -37.45
CA GLN A 4 -27.32 -34.75 -37.63
C GLN A 4 -28.24 -34.19 -36.54
N VAL A 5 -28.92 -35.04 -35.77
CA VAL A 5 -29.78 -34.63 -34.65
C VAL A 5 -29.56 -35.62 -33.51
N PRO A 6 -28.84 -35.27 -32.44
CA PRO A 6 -28.69 -36.14 -31.29
C PRO A 6 -30.05 -36.29 -30.57
N LYS A 7 -30.44 -37.53 -30.30
CA LYS A 7 -31.68 -37.86 -29.58
C LYS A 7 -31.52 -37.91 -28.07
N TYR A 8 -30.32 -37.49 -27.57
CA TYR A 8 -29.98 -37.45 -26.15
C TYR A 8 -29.39 -36.13 -25.80
N ALA A 9 -29.64 -35.65 -24.61
CA ALA A 9 -28.98 -34.49 -24.00
C ALA A 9 -28.43 -34.90 -22.65
N GLN A 10 -27.29 -34.36 -22.31
CA GLN A 10 -26.76 -34.54 -20.98
C GLN A 10 -27.59 -33.72 -20.00
N PRO A 11 -28.12 -34.30 -18.91
CA PRO A 11 -28.82 -33.55 -17.90
C PRO A 11 -27.91 -32.50 -17.26
N GLY A 12 -28.44 -31.34 -16.93
CA GLY A 12 -27.73 -30.32 -16.18
C GLY A 12 -27.28 -30.84 -14.84
N GLN A 13 -26.12 -30.40 -14.38
CA GLN A 13 -25.70 -30.68 -13.02
C GLN A 13 -26.43 -29.75 -12.03
N PRO A 14 -26.72 -30.20 -10.79
CA PRO A 14 -27.31 -29.35 -9.78
C PRO A 14 -26.45 -28.12 -9.51
N ALA A 15 -27.10 -26.99 -9.30
CA ALA A 15 -26.41 -25.76 -8.92
C ALA A 15 -25.74 -25.93 -7.56
N GLN A 16 -24.59 -25.31 -7.40
CA GLN A 16 -23.90 -25.19 -6.12
C GLN A 16 -23.98 -23.74 -5.64
N GLU A 17 -24.48 -23.53 -4.46
CA GLU A 17 -24.40 -22.24 -3.77
C GLU A 17 -23.18 -22.27 -2.86
N LEU A 18 -22.28 -21.29 -3.05
CA LEU A 18 -21.07 -21.14 -2.25
C LEU A 18 -21.04 -19.73 -1.66
N GLU A 19 -20.88 -19.67 -0.36
CA GLU A 19 -20.56 -18.42 0.32
C GLU A 19 -19.06 -18.21 0.24
N VAL A 20 -18.61 -17.14 -0.43
CA VAL A 20 -17.20 -16.83 -0.62
C VAL A 20 -16.87 -15.50 0.04
N ARG A 21 -15.76 -15.48 0.81
CA ARG A 21 -15.18 -14.25 1.31
C ARG A 21 -14.08 -13.80 0.36
N MET A 22 -14.27 -12.63 -0.24
CA MET A 22 -13.24 -12.02 -1.08
C MET A 22 -12.46 -10.99 -0.28
N GLU A 23 -11.14 -11.03 -0.36
CA GLU A 23 -10.25 -10.06 0.25
C GLU A 23 -9.43 -9.37 -0.84
N LEU A 24 -9.57 -8.02 -0.93
CA LEU A 24 -8.75 -7.21 -1.82
C LEU A 24 -7.38 -6.99 -1.17
N LYS A 25 -6.32 -7.58 -1.72
CA LYS A 25 -4.96 -7.47 -1.16
C LYS A 25 -4.25 -6.17 -1.50
N VAL A 26 -4.50 -5.59 -2.69
CA VAL A 26 -3.84 -4.35 -3.13
C VAL A 26 -4.65 -3.17 -2.64
N ILE A 27 -4.01 -2.26 -1.88
CA ILE A 27 -4.63 -1.03 -1.38
C ILE A 27 -4.32 0.14 -2.31
N ALA A 28 -3.06 0.22 -2.77
CA ALA A 28 -2.56 1.27 -3.66
C ALA A 28 -1.42 0.73 -4.51
N ASP A 29 -1.11 1.41 -5.60
CA ASP A 29 0.05 1.08 -6.43
C ASP A 29 1.33 1.56 -5.75
N VAL A 30 1.27 2.71 -5.09
CA VAL A 30 2.42 3.37 -4.44
C VAL A 30 2.09 3.66 -2.98
N GLY A 31 2.99 3.30 -2.08
CA GLY A 31 2.94 3.64 -0.66
C GLY A 31 3.96 4.72 -0.30
N LEU A 32 3.53 5.78 0.39
CA LEU A 32 4.44 6.75 0.98
C LEU A 32 4.89 6.27 2.35
N VAL A 33 6.19 6.16 2.55
CA VAL A 33 6.80 5.76 3.82
C VAL A 33 7.76 6.84 4.30
N GLY A 34 7.89 7.00 5.60
CA GLY A 34 8.75 8.01 6.21
C GLY A 34 8.25 8.37 7.60
N PHE A 35 9.11 8.99 8.39
CA PHE A 35 8.76 9.46 9.73
C PHE A 35 7.62 10.49 9.73
N PRO A 36 6.98 10.76 10.86
CA PRO A 36 6.02 11.86 10.99
C PRO A 36 6.65 13.19 10.56
N ASN A 37 5.86 14.12 10.06
CA ASN A 37 6.23 15.49 9.69
C ASN A 37 7.26 15.65 8.55
N VAL A 38 7.69 14.58 7.89
CA VAL A 38 8.62 14.65 6.74
C VAL A 38 7.96 15.11 5.43
N GLY A 39 6.69 15.49 5.44
CA GLY A 39 6.01 16.05 4.28
C GLY A 39 5.25 15.04 3.39
N LYS A 40 4.99 13.82 3.82
CA LYS A 40 4.25 12.79 3.05
C LYS A 40 2.87 13.28 2.58
N SER A 41 2.05 13.76 3.49
CA SER A 41 0.69 14.24 3.19
C SER A 41 0.73 15.49 2.30
N THR A 42 1.74 16.34 2.46
CA THR A 42 1.96 17.51 1.59
C THR A 42 2.32 17.05 0.17
N LEU A 43 3.19 16.05 0.05
CA LEU A 43 3.51 15.47 -1.25
C LEU A 43 2.25 14.89 -1.89
N LEU A 44 1.48 14.09 -1.16
CA LEU A 44 0.24 13.49 -1.64
C LEU A 44 -0.73 14.55 -2.18
N SER A 45 -1.00 15.61 -1.39
CA SER A 45 -1.92 16.68 -1.79
C SER A 45 -1.46 17.48 -3.02
N ARG A 46 -0.15 17.48 -3.31
CA ARG A 46 0.40 18.21 -4.46
C ARG A 46 0.40 17.41 -5.76
N VAL A 47 0.48 16.07 -5.65
CA VAL A 47 0.54 15.21 -6.84
C VAL A 47 -0.80 14.62 -7.23
N THR A 48 -1.82 14.76 -6.39
CA THR A 48 -3.17 14.26 -6.66
C THR A 48 -4.08 15.35 -7.19
N ASN A 49 -4.97 15.00 -8.12
CA ASN A 49 -5.89 15.95 -8.77
C ASN A 49 -7.11 16.32 -7.91
N ALA A 50 -7.37 15.53 -6.87
CA ALA A 50 -8.47 15.76 -5.93
C ALA A 50 -7.97 15.66 -4.50
N GLU A 51 -8.74 16.20 -3.54
CA GLU A 51 -8.41 16.01 -2.13
C GLU A 51 -8.28 14.53 -1.79
N PRO A 52 -7.18 14.13 -1.12
CA PRO A 52 -6.99 12.76 -0.68
C PRO A 52 -8.15 12.30 0.20
N LYS A 53 -8.63 11.09 -0.03
CA LYS A 53 -9.73 10.53 0.76
C LYS A 53 -9.18 9.59 1.82
N ILE A 54 -9.70 9.72 3.03
CA ILE A 54 -9.44 8.77 4.12
C ILE A 54 -10.17 7.47 3.80
N ALA A 55 -9.43 6.38 3.70
CA ALA A 55 -10.00 5.07 3.46
C ALA A 55 -10.11 4.29 4.77
N ASN A 56 -11.35 3.98 5.16
CA ASN A 56 -11.62 3.18 6.35
C ASN A 56 -11.67 1.70 5.97
N TYR A 57 -10.63 0.96 6.32
CA TYR A 57 -10.60 -0.49 6.15
C TYR A 57 -11.00 -1.18 7.45
N HIS A 58 -11.94 -2.12 7.39
CA HIS A 58 -12.47 -2.83 8.56
C HIS A 58 -11.43 -3.65 9.35
N PHE A 59 -10.25 -3.82 8.80
CA PHE A 59 -9.17 -4.62 9.40
C PHE A 59 -8.04 -3.75 10.00
N THR A 60 -8.22 -2.43 10.08
CA THR A 60 -7.16 -1.51 10.55
C THR A 60 -7.74 -0.40 11.42
N THR A 61 -6.99 -0.01 12.44
CA THR A 61 -7.25 1.18 13.27
C THR A 61 -6.64 2.44 12.64
N LEU A 62 -5.64 2.28 11.77
CA LEU A 62 -5.03 3.35 10.99
C LEU A 62 -5.66 3.40 9.60
N SER A 63 -6.24 4.54 9.27
CA SER A 63 -6.83 4.77 7.95
C SER A 63 -5.83 5.51 7.05
N PRO A 64 -5.35 4.90 5.95
CA PRO A 64 -4.48 5.58 5.00
C PRO A 64 -5.24 6.67 4.24
N ASN A 65 -4.55 7.74 3.88
CA ASN A 65 -5.04 8.73 2.94
C ASN A 65 -4.71 8.28 1.52
N LEU A 66 -5.73 8.14 0.69
CA LEU A 66 -5.57 7.72 -0.70
C LEU A 66 -5.73 8.91 -1.64
N GLY A 67 -4.86 9.00 -2.62
CA GLY A 67 -4.96 9.97 -3.71
C GLY A 67 -4.76 9.30 -5.06
N VAL A 68 -5.48 9.78 -6.06
CA VAL A 68 -5.34 9.32 -7.45
C VAL A 68 -4.47 10.32 -8.19
N VAL A 69 -3.45 9.84 -8.85
CA VAL A 69 -2.59 10.61 -9.76
C VAL A 69 -2.99 10.25 -11.17
N ASP A 70 -3.45 11.24 -11.92
CA ASP A 70 -3.73 11.09 -13.34
C ASP A 70 -2.49 11.50 -14.16
N LEU A 71 -2.16 10.67 -15.14
CA LEU A 71 -1.07 10.94 -16.06
C LEU A 71 -1.66 11.17 -17.44
N GLU A 72 -1.27 12.27 -18.08
CA GLU A 72 -1.69 12.57 -19.46
C GLU A 72 -1.27 11.41 -20.39
N GLY A 73 -2.25 10.80 -21.06
CA GLY A 73 -2.03 9.73 -22.04
C GLY A 73 -1.74 8.35 -21.44
N CYS A 74 -1.80 8.19 -20.12
CA CYS A 74 -1.58 6.90 -19.43
C CYS A 74 -2.68 6.62 -18.41
N SER A 75 -2.78 5.35 -17.98
CA SER A 75 -3.62 5.00 -16.83
C SER A 75 -3.06 5.66 -15.58
N GLY A 76 -3.90 6.34 -14.82
CA GLY A 76 -3.54 6.87 -13.51
C GLY A 76 -3.19 5.76 -12.52
N PHE A 77 -2.63 6.12 -11.38
CA PHE A 77 -2.30 5.20 -10.30
C PHE A 77 -2.70 5.77 -8.93
N VAL A 78 -2.82 4.89 -7.95
CA VAL A 78 -3.23 5.25 -6.60
C VAL A 78 -2.00 5.34 -5.70
N ILE A 79 -1.89 6.47 -4.98
CA ILE A 79 -0.89 6.66 -3.91
C ILE A 79 -1.60 6.59 -2.56
N ALA A 80 -0.99 5.88 -1.62
CA ALA A 80 -1.41 5.84 -0.22
C ALA A 80 -0.38 6.56 0.67
N ASP A 81 -0.82 7.55 1.45
CA ASP A 81 -0.06 8.04 2.60
C ASP A 81 -0.42 7.18 3.80
N ILE A 82 0.54 6.41 4.25
CA ILE A 82 0.35 5.45 5.34
C ILE A 82 0.92 6.07 6.62
N PRO A 83 0.07 6.51 7.55
CA PRO A 83 0.52 7.11 8.80
C PRO A 83 1.14 6.06 9.72
N GLY A 84 2.10 6.46 10.53
CA GLY A 84 2.45 5.73 11.74
C GLY A 84 3.62 4.77 11.70
N LEU A 85 4.71 5.08 10.96
CA LEU A 85 5.97 4.40 11.24
C LEU A 85 6.49 4.88 12.59
N ILE A 86 6.58 3.95 13.55
CA ILE A 86 7.16 4.18 14.88
C ILE A 86 8.29 3.16 15.04
N GLU A 87 9.40 3.53 15.70
CA GLU A 87 10.45 2.59 16.08
C GLU A 87 9.85 1.39 16.84
N GLY A 88 10.27 0.16 16.51
CA GLY A 88 9.72 -1.06 17.08
C GLY A 88 8.46 -1.59 16.39
N ALA A 89 8.16 -1.11 15.19
CA ALA A 89 7.00 -1.54 14.43
C ALA A 89 6.99 -3.06 14.16
N SER A 90 8.15 -3.65 13.93
CA SER A 90 8.32 -5.08 13.67
C SER A 90 8.12 -5.96 14.92
N GLU A 91 8.29 -5.40 16.11
CA GLU A 91 8.13 -6.12 17.38
C GLU A 91 6.67 -6.29 17.79
N GLY A 92 5.74 -5.82 16.98
CA GLY A 92 4.30 -5.99 17.19
C GLY A 92 3.70 -5.08 18.26
N VAL A 93 4.44 -4.09 18.73
CA VAL A 93 3.99 -3.14 19.74
C VAL A 93 3.21 -2.01 19.07
N GLY A 94 1.89 -2.11 19.06
CA GLY A 94 1.00 -1.02 18.68
C GLY A 94 0.81 -0.82 17.17
N LEU A 95 0.73 0.45 16.75
CA LEU A 95 0.33 0.89 15.40
C LEU A 95 1.32 0.49 14.28
N GLY A 96 2.55 0.13 14.62
CA GLY A 96 3.59 -0.20 13.65
C GLY A 96 3.29 -1.45 12.82
N HIS A 97 2.70 -2.47 13.42
CA HIS A 97 2.36 -3.71 12.71
C HIS A 97 1.24 -3.49 11.68
N GLU A 98 0.30 -2.61 11.97
CA GLU A 98 -0.76 -2.23 11.03
C GLU A 98 -0.20 -1.42 9.85
N PHE A 99 0.75 -0.52 10.11
CA PHE A 99 1.48 0.21 9.09
C PHE A 99 2.17 -0.74 8.11
N LEU A 100 2.91 -1.72 8.61
CA LEU A 100 3.62 -2.69 7.78
C LEU A 100 2.68 -3.55 6.93
N ARG A 101 1.51 -3.89 7.47
CA ARG A 101 0.46 -4.59 6.73
C ARG A 101 -0.11 -3.76 5.57
N HIS A 102 -0.15 -2.43 5.69
CA HIS A 102 -0.55 -1.55 4.58
C HIS A 102 0.51 -1.51 3.50
N ILE A 103 1.79 -1.41 3.87
CA ILE A 103 2.90 -1.40 2.91
C ILE A 103 2.97 -2.69 2.11
N GLU A 104 2.78 -3.85 2.74
CA GLU A 104 2.72 -5.15 2.05
C GLU A 104 1.70 -5.17 0.90
N ARG A 105 0.70 -4.29 0.96
CA ARG A 105 -0.37 -4.18 -0.03
C ARG A 105 -0.12 -3.11 -1.10
N THR A 106 1.10 -2.59 -1.18
CA THR A 106 1.55 -1.67 -2.23
C THR A 106 2.55 -2.36 -3.16
N ARG A 107 2.72 -1.84 -4.38
CA ARG A 107 3.65 -2.39 -5.37
C ARG A 107 5.01 -1.71 -5.36
N VAL A 108 5.01 -0.41 -5.04
CA VAL A 108 6.20 0.45 -5.02
C VAL A 108 6.15 1.29 -3.76
N MET A 109 7.31 1.58 -3.17
CA MET A 109 7.42 2.49 -2.03
C MET A 109 8.14 3.77 -2.41
N ILE A 110 7.62 4.91 -1.97
CA ILE A 110 8.33 6.18 -1.99
C ILE A 110 8.75 6.53 -0.56
N HIS A 111 10.04 6.54 -0.32
CA HIS A 111 10.61 6.88 0.97
C HIS A 111 10.85 8.39 1.04
N VAL A 112 10.07 9.09 1.86
CA VAL A 112 10.18 10.54 2.06
C VAL A 112 11.02 10.81 3.29
N VAL A 113 12.09 11.58 3.12
CA VAL A 113 13.09 11.87 4.16
C VAL A 113 13.29 13.37 4.28
N ASP A 114 13.34 13.86 5.51
CA ASP A 114 13.68 15.26 5.82
C ASP A 114 15.21 15.43 5.88
N VAL A 115 15.82 15.96 4.81
CA VAL A 115 17.26 16.20 4.76
C VAL A 115 17.66 17.52 5.42
N ALA A 116 16.74 18.41 5.71
CA ALA A 116 17.00 19.63 6.47
C ALA A 116 17.16 19.37 7.96
N SER A 117 16.86 18.13 8.41
CA SER A 117 16.95 17.71 9.81
C SER A 117 16.19 18.65 10.76
N THR A 118 15.02 19.09 10.34
CA THR A 118 14.21 20.07 11.10
C THR A 118 13.87 19.59 12.51
N GLU A 119 13.81 18.28 12.72
CA GLU A 119 13.58 17.64 14.01
C GLU A 119 14.89 17.11 14.65
N GLY A 120 16.05 17.46 14.09
CA GLY A 120 17.37 17.07 14.64
C GLY A 120 17.75 15.61 14.42
N ARG A 121 17.04 14.89 13.51
CA ARG A 121 17.35 13.50 13.14
C ARG A 121 18.32 13.44 11.97
N ASP A 122 19.12 12.37 11.92
CA ASP A 122 19.98 12.10 10.79
C ASP A 122 19.17 11.41 9.68
N PRO A 123 19.13 11.98 8.46
CA PRO A 123 18.37 11.40 7.34
C PRO A 123 18.80 9.97 6.95
N VAL A 124 20.10 9.69 7.08
CA VAL A 124 20.64 8.36 6.74
C VAL A 124 20.22 7.32 7.79
N ASP A 125 20.24 7.72 9.06
CA ASP A 125 19.75 6.86 10.15
C ASP A 125 18.26 6.58 10.01
N ASP A 126 17.46 7.57 9.62
CA ASP A 126 16.03 7.41 9.38
C ASP A 126 15.75 6.40 8.27
N ILE A 127 16.49 6.46 7.15
CA ILE A 127 16.39 5.48 6.07
C ILE A 127 16.74 4.08 6.56
N ASN A 128 17.86 3.96 7.29
CA ASN A 128 18.32 2.66 7.77
C ASN A 128 17.37 2.04 8.79
N LYS A 129 16.76 2.84 9.66
CA LYS A 129 15.75 2.38 10.62
C LYS A 129 14.53 1.84 9.91
N ILE A 130 13.98 2.57 8.95
CA ILE A 130 12.82 2.13 8.17
C ILE A 130 13.12 0.84 7.42
N ASN A 131 14.27 0.74 6.76
CA ASN A 131 14.65 -0.46 6.04
C ASN A 131 14.79 -1.68 6.96
N LYS A 132 15.38 -1.51 8.14
CA LYS A 132 15.46 -2.58 9.14
C LYS A 132 14.09 -3.05 9.62
N GLU A 133 13.18 -2.12 9.87
CA GLU A 133 11.81 -2.47 10.28
C GLU A 133 11.05 -3.22 9.17
N LEU A 134 11.19 -2.79 7.92
CA LEU A 134 10.59 -3.47 6.77
C LEU A 134 11.15 -4.88 6.60
N GLU A 135 12.47 -5.06 6.70
CA GLU A 135 13.15 -6.34 6.57
C GLU A 135 12.81 -7.30 7.72
N ALA A 136 12.73 -6.78 8.96
CA ALA A 136 12.39 -7.56 10.14
C ALA A 136 10.93 -8.05 10.11
N TYR A 137 10.02 -7.26 9.53
CA TYR A 137 8.62 -7.66 9.39
C TYR A 137 8.43 -8.70 8.29
N ASN A 138 8.90 -8.40 7.08
CA ASN A 138 8.82 -9.30 5.95
C ASN A 138 9.92 -9.00 4.92
N PRO A 139 10.89 -9.90 4.74
CA PRO A 139 12.00 -9.72 3.78
C PRO A 139 11.52 -9.52 2.33
N GLU A 140 10.32 -9.97 1.96
CA GLU A 140 9.77 -9.76 0.62
C GLU A 140 9.40 -8.28 0.40
N ILE A 141 8.91 -7.59 1.43
CA ILE A 141 8.61 -6.16 1.35
C ILE A 141 9.89 -5.34 1.11
N ALA A 142 10.99 -5.72 1.76
CA ALA A 142 12.27 -5.05 1.57
C ALA A 142 12.80 -5.14 0.12
N LYS A 143 12.32 -6.11 -0.67
CA LYS A 143 12.64 -6.26 -2.10
C LYS A 143 11.77 -5.41 -3.03
N HIS A 144 10.70 -4.80 -2.51
CA HIS A 144 9.86 -3.91 -3.32
C HIS A 144 10.70 -2.75 -3.86
N PRO A 145 10.45 -2.29 -5.09
CA PRO A 145 11.11 -1.11 -5.63
C PRO A 145 10.91 0.09 -4.71
N GLN A 146 12.02 0.75 -4.34
CA GLN A 146 11.99 1.93 -3.48
C GLN A 146 12.51 3.13 -4.25
N ILE A 147 11.81 4.25 -4.12
CA ILE A 147 12.18 5.55 -4.66
C ILE A 147 12.45 6.49 -3.49
N GLY A 148 13.67 6.98 -3.35
CA GLY A 148 14.02 7.98 -2.35
C GLY A 148 13.56 9.38 -2.77
N ARG A 149 12.89 10.11 -1.89
CA ARG A 149 12.51 11.52 -2.07
C ARG A 149 13.02 12.34 -0.89
N ALA A 150 13.94 13.26 -1.15
CA ALA A 150 14.39 14.23 -0.18
C ALA A 150 13.44 15.42 -0.11
N HIS A 151 13.13 15.87 1.10
CA HIS A 151 12.43 17.12 1.37
C HIS A 151 13.42 18.07 2.08
N VAL A 152 13.47 19.31 1.63
CA VAL A 152 14.32 20.39 2.17
C VAL A 152 13.45 21.50 2.68
#